data_f17203d12255bbee393c99faf0c420e7
#
_entry.id   f17203d12255bbee393c99faf0c420e7
#
_cell.length_a   1.000
_cell.length_b   1.000
_cell.length_c   1.000
_cell.angle_alpha   90.00
_cell.angle_beta   90.00
_cell.angle_gamma   90.00
#
_symmetry.space_group_name_H-M   'P 1'
#
loop_
_entity.id
_entity.type
_entity.pdbx_description
1 polymer ?
#
loop_
_entity_poly.entity_id
_entity_poly.type
_entity_poly.pdbx_seq_one_letter_code
_entity_poly.pdbx_strand_id
1 'polypeptide(L)'
;MIKLINQLKPDYDYIIIDCPAGIEQGFKNAIAAAKRAIVVTTPEVSAIRDADRIIGILNANEIPRIDLVVNRVRQDMVKRGEMMPVEDVVEILGVNHIGSVYDDENIVIASNRGTPIATKNCVAGRAYDHIAMRIC
;
A
#
# COMPACT_ATOMS: atom_id res chain seq x y z
N MET A 1 -5.34 11.67 17.44
CA MET A 1 -4.64 10.49 16.93
C MET A 1 -3.48 10.04 17.80
N ILE A 2 -2.43 10.85 18.03
CA ILE A 2 -1.22 10.48 18.82
C ILE A 2 -1.57 9.94 20.21
N LYS A 3 -2.47 10.59 20.96
CA LYS A 3 -2.89 10.15 22.29
C LYS A 3 -3.53 8.76 22.25
N LEU A 4 -4.40 8.49 21.28
CA LEU A 4 -5.05 7.19 21.08
C LEU A 4 -4.01 6.09 20.77
N ILE A 5 -3.10 6.35 19.83
CA ILE A 5 -2.02 5.41 19.47
C ILE A 5 -1.16 5.08 20.71
N ASN A 6 -0.82 6.08 21.52
CA ASN A 6 -0.02 5.84 22.73
C ASN A 6 -0.77 5.02 23.79
N GLN A 7 -2.10 5.10 23.84
CA GLN A 7 -2.92 4.27 24.72
C GLN A 7 -2.99 2.81 24.24
N LEU A 8 -2.95 2.57 22.93
CA LEU A 8 -3.05 1.23 22.34
C LEU A 8 -1.71 0.47 22.31
N LYS A 9 -0.59 1.18 22.26
CA LYS A 9 0.75 0.57 22.18
C LYS A 9 1.06 -0.54 23.18
N PRO A 10 0.61 -0.49 24.45
CA PRO A 10 0.89 -1.55 25.41
C PRO A 10 0.17 -2.87 25.09
N ASP A 11 -0.95 -2.80 24.37
CA ASP A 11 -1.86 -3.93 24.15
C ASP A 11 -1.74 -4.57 22.77
N TYR A 12 -1.00 -3.92 21.83
CA TYR A 12 -0.92 -4.37 20.44
C TYR A 12 0.50 -4.31 19.88
N ASP A 13 0.92 -5.39 19.23
CA ASP A 13 2.21 -5.47 18.51
C ASP A 13 2.21 -4.57 17.26
N TYR A 14 1.06 -4.47 16.59
CA TYR A 14 0.86 -3.65 15.39
C TYR A 14 -0.39 -2.79 15.51
N ILE A 15 -0.29 -1.53 15.11
CA ILE A 15 -1.40 -0.60 14.99
C ILE A 15 -1.41 -0.09 13.55
N ILE A 16 -2.43 -0.45 12.80
CA ILE A 16 -2.60 -0.03 11.41
C ILE A 16 -3.59 1.12 11.36
N ILE A 17 -3.17 2.23 10.75
CA ILE A 17 -4.00 3.41 10.55
C ILE A 17 -4.45 3.40 9.09
N ASP A 18 -5.71 3.11 8.86
CA ASP A 18 -6.31 3.26 7.53
C ASP A 18 -6.50 4.76 7.23
N CYS A 19 -5.90 5.20 6.14
CA CYS A 19 -5.82 6.61 5.79
C CYS A 19 -6.75 6.89 4.60
N PRO A 20 -7.70 7.83 4.71
CA PRO A 20 -8.54 8.19 3.59
C PRO A 20 -7.72 8.74 2.41
N ALA A 21 -8.21 8.59 1.19
CA ALA A 21 -7.60 9.14 0.00
C ALA A 21 -7.49 10.68 0.12
N GLY A 22 -6.38 11.23 -0.37
CA GLY A 22 -6.11 12.66 -0.33
C GLY A 22 -5.15 13.09 0.78
N ILE A 23 -4.87 14.40 0.82
CA ILE A 23 -3.86 15.02 1.69
C ILE A 23 -4.47 15.94 2.75
N GLU A 24 -5.73 15.74 3.07
CA GLU A 24 -6.49 16.58 3.99
C GLU A 24 -6.15 16.33 5.47
N GLN A 25 -6.95 16.88 6.39
CA GLN A 25 -6.69 16.82 7.82
C GLN A 25 -6.59 15.38 8.37
N GLY A 26 -7.35 14.45 7.81
CA GLY A 26 -7.28 13.02 8.18
C GLY A 26 -5.90 12.41 7.92
N PHE A 27 -5.34 12.69 6.75
CA PHE A 27 -3.99 12.26 6.38
C PHE A 27 -2.93 12.88 7.32
N LYS A 28 -2.98 14.20 7.58
CA LYS A 28 -2.06 14.86 8.50
C LYS A 28 -2.10 14.27 9.91
N ASN A 29 -3.29 13.95 10.40
CA ASN A 29 -3.45 13.31 11.71
C ASN A 29 -2.89 11.89 11.75
N ALA A 30 -3.01 11.14 10.65
CA ALA A 30 -2.48 9.79 10.53
C ALA A 30 -0.94 9.79 10.54
N ILE A 31 -0.31 10.61 9.71
CA ILE A 31 1.16 10.66 9.60
C ILE A 31 1.83 11.16 10.87
N ALA A 32 1.19 12.09 11.61
CA ALA A 32 1.73 12.59 12.87
C ALA A 32 1.91 11.52 13.95
N ALA A 33 1.21 10.38 13.84
CA ALA A 33 1.29 9.27 14.79
C ALA A 33 2.06 8.06 14.24
N ALA A 34 2.32 8.03 12.93
CA ALA A 34 2.95 6.91 12.24
C ALA A 34 4.49 6.99 12.31
N LYS A 35 5.12 5.81 12.38
CA LYS A 35 6.58 5.64 12.23
C LYS A 35 6.93 4.93 10.92
N ARG A 36 5.94 4.42 10.23
CA ARG A 36 6.07 3.72 8.96
C ARG A 36 4.85 4.03 8.12
N ALA A 37 5.05 4.24 6.84
CA ALA A 37 3.99 4.41 5.87
C ALA A 37 4.09 3.32 4.80
N ILE A 38 2.94 2.81 4.36
CA ILE A 38 2.85 1.93 3.21
C ILE A 38 2.03 2.68 2.16
N VAL A 39 2.69 3.04 1.07
CA VAL A 39 2.05 3.68 -0.08
C VAL A 39 1.57 2.59 -1.02
N VAL A 40 0.27 2.59 -1.31
CA VAL A 40 -0.34 1.65 -2.26
C VAL A 40 -0.73 2.42 -3.51
N THR A 41 -0.22 2.01 -4.66
CA THR A 41 -0.54 2.62 -5.95
C THR A 41 -0.88 1.57 -6.99
N THR A 42 -1.44 1.99 -8.10
CA THR A 42 -1.63 1.17 -9.31
C THR A 42 -0.64 1.62 -10.38
N PRO A 43 -0.30 0.77 -11.39
CA PRO A 43 0.66 1.13 -12.43
C PRO A 43 0.02 2.02 -13.53
N GLU A 44 -0.72 3.03 -13.10
CA GLU A 44 -1.37 4.05 -13.93
C GLU A 44 -0.70 5.41 -13.69
N VAL A 45 -0.45 6.16 -14.75
CA VAL A 45 0.30 7.42 -14.68
C VAL A 45 -0.27 8.41 -13.64
N SER A 46 -1.59 8.53 -13.55
CA SER A 46 -2.24 9.40 -12.56
C SER A 46 -1.98 8.93 -11.12
N ALA A 47 -2.13 7.63 -10.87
CA ALA A 47 -1.91 7.05 -9.55
C ALA A 47 -0.43 7.15 -9.12
N ILE A 48 0.50 6.98 -10.06
CA ILE A 48 1.94 7.13 -9.79
C ILE A 48 2.28 8.59 -9.43
N ARG A 49 1.69 9.59 -10.11
CA ARG A 49 1.87 11.00 -9.76
C ARG A 49 1.34 11.33 -8.37
N ASP A 50 0.18 10.77 -8.01
CA ASP A 50 -0.40 10.94 -6.69
C ASP A 50 0.48 10.28 -5.62
N ALA A 51 0.98 9.08 -5.88
CA ALA A 51 1.90 8.38 -4.99
C ALA A 51 3.21 9.16 -4.78
N ASP A 52 3.81 9.69 -5.84
CA ASP A 52 5.02 10.52 -5.77
C ASP A 52 4.79 11.76 -4.89
N ARG A 53 3.66 12.44 -5.07
CA ARG A 53 3.27 13.57 -4.23
C ARG A 53 3.13 13.18 -2.76
N ILE A 54 2.49 12.05 -2.46
CA ILE A 54 2.33 11.54 -1.10
C ILE A 54 3.69 11.20 -0.50
N ILE A 55 4.57 10.53 -1.23
CA ILE A 55 5.93 10.20 -0.80
C ILE A 55 6.71 11.47 -0.47
N GLY A 56 6.59 12.52 -1.29
CA GLY A 56 7.18 13.83 -1.01
C GLY A 56 6.70 14.42 0.31
N ILE A 57 5.40 14.34 0.60
CA ILE A 57 4.82 14.83 1.86
C ILE A 57 5.30 13.98 3.05
N LEU A 58 5.37 12.65 2.91
CA LEU A 58 5.86 11.75 3.96
C LEU A 58 7.31 12.02 4.30
N ASN A 59 8.16 12.24 3.29
CA ASN A 59 9.57 12.62 3.48
C ASN A 59 9.70 13.98 4.16
N ALA A 60 8.91 14.97 3.76
CA ALA A 60 8.90 16.30 4.38
C ALA A 60 8.43 16.27 5.85
N ASN A 61 7.67 15.26 6.25
CA ASN A 61 7.27 15.01 7.63
C ASN A 61 8.18 14.00 8.36
N GLU A 62 9.33 13.68 7.78
CA GLU A 62 10.37 12.84 8.38
C GLU A 62 9.87 11.45 8.81
N ILE A 63 8.95 10.85 8.03
CA ILE A 63 8.50 9.47 8.28
C ILE A 63 9.69 8.53 8.07
N PRO A 64 10.12 7.79 9.11
CA PRO A 64 11.40 7.06 9.08
C PRO A 64 11.46 5.92 8.05
N ARG A 65 10.30 5.36 7.70
CA ARG A 65 10.22 4.26 6.74
C ARG A 65 9.00 4.41 5.84
N ILE A 66 9.25 4.40 4.53
CA ILE A 66 8.21 4.44 3.50
C ILE A 66 8.40 3.20 2.62
N ASP A 67 7.38 2.37 2.57
CA ASP A 67 7.33 1.18 1.73
C ASP A 67 6.26 1.34 0.65
N LEU A 68 6.45 0.63 -0.47
CA LEU A 68 5.57 0.65 -1.64
C LEU A 68 4.94 -0.72 -1.90
N VAL A 69 3.65 -0.71 -2.16
CA VAL A 69 2.91 -1.84 -2.75
C VAL A 69 2.33 -1.40 -4.09
N VAL A 70 2.60 -2.15 -5.14
CA VAL A 70 1.98 -1.94 -6.46
C VAL A 70 0.81 -2.89 -6.62
N ASN A 71 -0.40 -2.34 -6.70
CA ASN A 71 -1.65 -3.09 -6.73
C ASN A 71 -2.27 -3.13 -8.13
N ARG A 72 -3.14 -4.09 -8.40
CA ARG A 72 -3.90 -4.25 -9.63
C ARG A 72 -3.04 -4.34 -10.89
N VAL A 73 -1.91 -5.03 -10.79
CA VAL A 73 -1.01 -5.25 -11.92
C VAL A 73 -1.64 -6.23 -12.91
N ARG A 74 -1.76 -5.83 -14.17
CA ARG A 74 -2.27 -6.65 -15.26
C ARG A 74 -1.15 -7.03 -16.22
N GLN A 75 -0.65 -8.25 -16.10
CA GLN A 75 0.47 -8.74 -16.91
C GLN A 75 0.19 -8.75 -18.43
N ASP A 76 -1.06 -8.99 -18.81
CA ASP A 76 -1.48 -8.93 -20.21
C ASP A 76 -1.32 -7.52 -20.79
N MET A 77 -1.68 -6.48 -20.03
CA MET A 77 -1.51 -5.09 -20.44
C MET A 77 -0.03 -4.67 -20.44
N VAL A 78 0.75 -5.12 -19.46
CA VAL A 78 2.20 -4.86 -19.43
C VAL A 78 2.89 -5.43 -20.66
N LYS A 79 2.57 -6.68 -21.03
CA LYS A 79 3.12 -7.32 -22.24
C LYS A 79 2.79 -6.60 -23.54
N ARG A 80 1.64 -5.93 -23.61
CA ARG A 80 1.22 -5.13 -24.77
C ARG A 80 1.75 -3.69 -24.73
N GLY A 81 2.46 -3.29 -23.68
CA GLY A 81 2.92 -1.91 -23.50
C GLY A 81 1.81 -0.91 -23.15
N GLU A 82 0.67 -1.39 -22.68
CA GLU A 82 -0.49 -0.58 -22.29
C GLU A 82 -0.52 -0.24 -20.80
N MET A 83 0.34 -0.86 -20.01
CA MET A 83 0.49 -0.63 -18.58
C MET A 83 1.98 -0.62 -18.23
N MET A 84 2.37 0.27 -17.32
CA MET A 84 3.75 0.39 -16.87
C MET A 84 4.20 -0.87 -16.11
N PRO A 85 5.39 -1.42 -16.37
CA PRO A 85 5.97 -2.50 -15.58
C PRO A 85 6.18 -2.08 -14.12
N VAL A 86 6.09 -3.05 -13.20
CA VAL A 86 6.31 -2.78 -11.77
C VAL A 86 7.68 -2.19 -11.50
N GLU A 87 8.70 -2.67 -12.20
CA GLU A 87 10.08 -2.22 -12.09
C GLU A 87 10.22 -0.73 -12.37
N ASP A 88 9.54 -0.23 -13.39
CA ASP A 88 9.54 1.19 -13.77
C ASP A 88 8.80 2.03 -12.71
N VAL A 89 7.68 1.53 -12.17
CA VAL A 89 6.97 2.20 -11.07
C VAL A 89 7.87 2.35 -9.84
N VAL A 90 8.57 1.28 -9.48
CA VAL A 90 9.51 1.26 -8.34
C VAL A 90 10.66 2.23 -8.56
N GLU A 91 11.23 2.27 -9.76
CA GLU A 91 12.32 3.19 -10.12
C GLU A 91 11.86 4.65 -10.03
N ILE A 92 10.69 4.98 -10.57
CA ILE A 92 10.13 6.33 -10.54
C ILE A 92 9.89 6.81 -9.10
N LEU A 93 9.30 5.97 -8.26
CA LEU A 93 8.93 6.35 -6.91
C LEU A 93 10.09 6.29 -5.90
N GLY A 94 11.13 5.51 -6.16
CA GLY A 94 12.39 5.52 -5.42
C GLY A 94 12.29 5.12 -3.94
N VAL A 95 11.24 4.37 -3.56
CA VAL A 95 11.05 3.88 -2.19
C VAL A 95 11.07 2.35 -2.14
N ASN A 96 11.19 1.78 -0.94
CA ASN A 96 11.34 0.35 -0.76
C ASN A 96 10.10 -0.43 -1.20
N HIS A 97 10.21 -1.24 -2.24
CA HIS A 97 9.14 -2.09 -2.74
C HIS A 97 8.99 -3.37 -1.90
N ILE A 98 7.86 -3.55 -1.25
CA ILE A 98 7.58 -4.71 -0.41
C ILE A 98 6.70 -5.77 -1.07
N GLY A 99 6.08 -5.49 -2.20
CA GLY A 99 5.35 -6.47 -2.97
C GLY A 99 4.38 -5.89 -3.98
N SER A 100 3.87 -6.76 -4.84
CA SER A 100 2.87 -6.40 -5.85
C SER A 100 1.69 -7.37 -5.80
N VAL A 101 0.50 -6.86 -6.03
CA VAL A 101 -0.73 -7.64 -6.12
C VAL A 101 -1.23 -7.56 -7.55
N TYR A 102 -1.36 -8.72 -8.18
CA TYR A 102 -1.91 -8.82 -9.52
C TYR A 102 -3.44 -8.74 -9.50
N ASP A 103 -4.01 -8.23 -10.58
CA ASP A 103 -5.46 -8.20 -10.74
C ASP A 103 -5.99 -9.65 -10.79
N ASP A 104 -6.90 -9.98 -9.87
CA ASP A 104 -7.40 -11.33 -9.66
C ASP A 104 -8.90 -11.26 -9.36
N GLU A 105 -9.71 -11.92 -10.18
CA GLU A 105 -11.16 -11.97 -10.00
C GLU A 105 -11.58 -12.54 -8.64
N ASN A 106 -10.76 -13.39 -8.04
CA ASN A 106 -11.00 -13.92 -6.71
C ASN A 106 -11.07 -12.83 -5.63
N ILE A 107 -10.42 -11.69 -5.84
CA ILE A 107 -10.51 -10.52 -4.93
C ILE A 107 -11.95 -10.01 -4.92
N VAL A 108 -12.55 -9.83 -6.09
CA VAL A 108 -13.93 -9.35 -6.23
C VAL A 108 -14.90 -10.36 -5.62
N ILE A 109 -14.71 -11.65 -5.90
CA ILE A 109 -15.55 -12.73 -5.37
C ILE A 109 -15.47 -12.79 -3.84
N ALA A 110 -14.27 -12.72 -3.28
CA ALA A 110 -14.06 -12.74 -1.84
C ALA A 110 -14.67 -11.50 -1.17
N SER A 111 -14.46 -10.32 -1.75
CA SER A 111 -15.03 -9.06 -1.28
C SER A 111 -16.56 -9.11 -1.24
N ASN A 112 -17.21 -9.58 -2.31
CA ASN A 112 -18.66 -9.72 -2.38
C ASN A 112 -19.22 -10.72 -1.36
N ARG A 113 -18.42 -11.67 -0.91
CA ARG A 113 -18.76 -12.66 0.11
C ARG A 113 -18.40 -12.22 1.54
N GLY A 114 -17.77 -11.06 1.70
CA GLY A 114 -17.26 -10.57 2.97
C GLY A 114 -16.16 -11.46 3.56
N THR A 115 -15.40 -12.17 2.71
CA THR A 115 -14.29 -13.04 3.16
C THR A 115 -12.95 -12.41 2.79
N PRO A 116 -11.97 -12.35 3.72
CA PRO A 116 -10.64 -11.82 3.41
C PRO A 116 -9.93 -12.69 2.37
N ILE A 117 -9.44 -12.07 1.29
CA ILE A 117 -8.70 -12.78 0.23
C ILE A 117 -7.38 -13.37 0.74
N ALA A 118 -6.75 -12.75 1.73
CA ALA A 118 -5.49 -13.22 2.32
C ALA A 118 -5.60 -14.62 2.93
N THR A 119 -6.81 -15.06 3.30
CA THR A 119 -7.04 -16.43 3.81
C THR A 119 -7.21 -17.47 2.71
N LYS A 120 -7.18 -17.08 1.44
CA LYS A 120 -7.39 -17.96 0.28
C LYS A 120 -6.07 -18.39 -0.35
N ASN A 121 -5.97 -19.68 -0.67
CA ASN A 121 -4.82 -20.18 -1.43
C ASN A 121 -4.97 -19.87 -2.93
N CYS A 122 -4.78 -18.61 -3.28
CA CYS A 122 -4.79 -18.09 -4.65
C CYS A 122 -3.60 -17.14 -4.87
N VAL A 123 -3.42 -16.65 -6.09
CA VAL A 123 -2.30 -15.76 -6.43
C VAL A 123 -2.32 -14.49 -5.58
N ALA A 124 -3.48 -13.86 -5.45
CA ALA A 124 -3.64 -12.66 -4.63
C ALA A 124 -3.41 -12.95 -3.13
N GLY A 125 -3.95 -14.06 -2.59
CA GLY A 125 -3.74 -14.45 -1.20
C GLY A 125 -2.25 -14.59 -0.86
N ARG A 126 -1.49 -15.31 -1.69
CA ARG A 126 -0.03 -15.46 -1.51
C ARG A 126 0.72 -14.13 -1.63
N ALA A 127 0.27 -13.22 -2.48
CA ALA A 127 0.87 -11.88 -2.59
C ALA A 127 0.69 -11.08 -1.29
N TYR A 128 -0.49 -11.12 -0.68
CA TYR A 128 -0.74 -10.49 0.62
C TYR A 128 0.07 -11.11 1.75
N ASP A 129 0.19 -12.45 1.79
CA ASP A 129 1.06 -13.14 2.76
C ASP A 129 2.51 -12.68 2.64
N HIS A 130 3.02 -12.59 1.43
CA HIS A 130 4.38 -12.14 1.16
C HIS A 130 4.61 -10.69 1.60
N ILE A 131 3.65 -9.80 1.35
CA ILE A 131 3.68 -8.42 1.81
C ILE A 131 3.66 -8.38 3.35
N ALA A 132 2.77 -9.14 3.98
CA ALA A 132 2.67 -9.21 5.44
C ALA A 132 3.99 -9.62 6.09
N MET A 133 4.69 -10.65 5.57
CA MET A 133 6.00 -11.08 6.05
C MET A 133 7.08 -9.99 5.96
N ARG A 134 6.94 -9.02 5.07
CA ARG A 134 7.87 -7.89 4.94
C ARG A 134 7.50 -6.70 5.82
N ILE A 135 6.29 -6.71 6.35
CA ILE A 135 5.81 -5.70 7.30
C ILE A 135 6.20 -6.11 8.72
N CYS A 136 6.00 -7.38 9.05
CA CYS A 136 6.37 -7.99 10.31
C CYS A 136 7.83 -8.43 10.33
#